data_1b0e369fe1418f00d7555077191189f9
#
_entry.id   1b0e369fe1418f00d7555077191189f9
#
_cell.length_a   1.000
_cell.length_b   1.000
_cell.length_c   1.000
_cell.angle_alpha   90.00
_cell.angle_beta   90.00
_cell.angle_gamma   90.00
#
_symmetry.space_group_name_H-M   'P 1'
#
loop_
_entity.id
_entity.type
_entity.pdbx_description
1 polymer ?
#
loop_
_entity_poly.entity_id
_entity_poly.type
_entity_poly.pdbx_seq_one_letter_code
_entity_poly.pdbx_strand_id
1 'polypeptide(L)'
;MKIQIPDYIQVLIDLLNKNGYSAYVVGGAIRNAFLELPIHDYDLTTDATPKEMLQVFSNYRVFQTGIQHGTITVLSNKQPVEITTFRSENIYEDHRHPSGVSFSKSIEEDCKRRDFTINALCYNNSEGLIDFFGGINDLQHKIIRCIGNPHERIDEDALRILRALRFAGRLSFTIEEKTATAIHKQKDLLHYISEERIHNEWVGILETNALPSILSEYSDVIQIFIPELTNSSIQYTLNAIIRSPLDANIRMAILLKDIPNGKEILERLKYSGAEQTVILSCIKHSTKSLTSKIELKQFLSKLNIPFDIYHTYRYAIDTDYPRYNMLAYYHEIQDASEPYLLKHLAIDGNTIKGIGYQGKEIANILHACLDEVIHHPENNDAKILIDMIKRTD
;
A
#
# COMPACT_ATOMS: atom_id res chain seq x y z
N MET A 1 11.77 27.62 13.65
CA MET A 1 12.37 26.60 12.77
C MET A 1 12.34 27.13 11.34
N LYS A 2 13.43 27.04 10.60
CA LYS A 2 13.48 27.40 9.18
C LYS A 2 13.38 26.12 8.37
N ILE A 3 12.34 25.96 7.57
CA ILE A 3 12.15 24.83 6.67
C ILE A 3 12.76 25.18 5.32
N GLN A 4 13.57 24.30 4.78
CA GLN A 4 14.14 24.51 3.46
C GLN A 4 13.12 24.11 2.39
N ILE A 5 12.56 25.11 1.71
CA ILE A 5 11.63 24.91 0.59
C ILE A 5 12.47 24.79 -0.70
N PRO A 6 12.25 23.78 -1.55
CA PRO A 6 12.90 23.70 -2.85
C PRO A 6 12.55 24.88 -3.77
N ASP A 7 13.50 25.28 -4.63
CA ASP A 7 13.33 26.44 -5.51
C ASP A 7 12.09 26.32 -6.43
N TYR A 8 11.78 25.12 -6.90
CA TYR A 8 10.62 24.89 -7.78
C TYR A 8 9.27 25.10 -7.06
N ILE A 9 9.25 24.99 -5.73
CA ILE A 9 8.09 25.32 -4.88
C ILE A 9 8.09 26.81 -4.56
N GLN A 10 9.26 27.36 -4.15
CA GLN A 10 9.37 28.77 -3.77
C GLN A 10 8.95 29.72 -4.92
N VAL A 11 9.32 29.39 -6.16
CA VAL A 11 8.92 30.18 -7.35
C VAL A 11 7.38 30.25 -7.48
N LEU A 12 6.65 29.16 -7.18
CA LEU A 12 5.18 29.16 -7.25
C LEU A 12 4.56 30.01 -6.14
N ILE A 13 5.11 29.96 -4.91
CA ILE A 13 4.69 30.80 -3.79
C ILE A 13 4.94 32.28 -4.13
N ASP A 14 6.12 32.62 -4.62
CA ASP A 14 6.49 33.99 -4.96
C ASP A 14 5.60 34.55 -6.08
N LEU A 15 5.22 33.71 -7.05
CA LEU A 15 4.35 34.11 -8.15
C LEU A 15 2.92 34.41 -7.64
N LEU A 16 2.38 33.61 -6.74
CA LEU A 16 1.10 33.87 -6.08
C LEU A 16 1.16 35.17 -5.26
N ASN A 17 2.18 35.33 -4.42
CA ASN A 17 2.38 36.51 -3.59
C ASN A 17 2.52 37.79 -4.44
N LYS A 18 3.26 37.74 -5.56
CA LYS A 18 3.40 38.86 -6.47
C LYS A 18 2.07 39.31 -7.11
N ASN A 19 1.13 38.38 -7.25
CA ASN A 19 -0.21 38.66 -7.76
C ASN A 19 -1.23 38.98 -6.65
N GLY A 20 -0.77 39.18 -5.39
CA GLY A 20 -1.60 39.58 -4.24
C GLY A 20 -2.29 38.45 -3.52
N TYR A 21 -1.89 37.20 -3.75
CA TYR A 21 -2.45 36.01 -3.08
C TYR A 21 -1.47 35.44 -2.06
N SER A 22 -1.99 35.03 -0.90
CA SER A 22 -1.22 34.31 0.11
C SER A 22 -1.02 32.84 -0.32
N ALA A 23 0.17 32.27 -0.07
CA ALA A 23 0.44 30.87 -0.38
C ALA A 23 1.35 30.24 0.67
N TYR A 24 1.07 28.97 1.00
CA TYR A 24 1.77 28.23 2.04
C TYR A 24 2.01 26.77 1.58
N VAL A 25 3.16 26.22 1.97
CA VAL A 25 3.36 24.76 2.01
C VAL A 25 2.56 24.22 3.20
N VAL A 26 1.90 23.07 3.04
CA VAL A 26 1.00 22.52 4.06
C VAL A 26 1.15 21.01 4.25
N GLY A 27 0.61 20.50 5.33
CA GLY A 27 0.35 19.09 5.55
C GLY A 27 1.60 18.22 5.72
N GLY A 28 1.68 17.15 4.95
CA GLY A 28 2.69 16.11 5.10
C GLY A 28 4.13 16.59 4.97
N ALA A 29 4.39 17.56 4.10
CA ALA A 29 5.73 18.13 3.90
C ALA A 29 6.27 18.79 5.16
N ILE A 30 5.44 19.61 5.84
CA ILE A 30 5.84 20.32 7.07
C ILE A 30 6.06 19.35 8.22
N ARG A 31 5.14 18.40 8.41
CA ARG A 31 5.29 17.32 9.40
C ARG A 31 6.59 16.54 9.18
N ASN A 32 6.85 16.12 7.94
CA ASN A 32 8.05 15.33 7.62
C ASN A 32 9.33 16.16 7.81
N ALA A 33 9.32 17.44 7.43
CA ALA A 33 10.45 18.33 7.71
C ALA A 33 10.75 18.47 9.21
N PHE A 34 9.69 18.54 10.06
CA PHE A 34 9.85 18.60 11.51
C PHE A 34 10.43 17.30 12.09
N LEU A 35 10.04 16.15 11.52
CA LEU A 35 10.48 14.82 11.96
C LEU A 35 11.78 14.35 11.27
N GLU A 36 12.41 15.19 10.45
CA GLU A 36 13.60 14.86 9.65
C GLU A 36 13.39 13.64 8.74
N LEU A 37 12.14 13.43 8.30
CA LEU A 37 11.76 12.37 7.37
C LEU A 37 11.84 12.86 5.91
N PRO A 38 12.05 11.96 4.94
CA PRO A 38 12.01 12.30 3.53
C PRO A 38 10.68 12.97 3.13
N ILE A 39 10.79 14.05 2.35
CA ILE A 39 9.63 14.74 1.76
C ILE A 39 9.57 14.34 0.29
N HIS A 40 8.51 13.69 -0.10
CA HIS A 40 8.29 13.23 -1.47
C HIS A 40 7.46 14.24 -2.27
N ASP A 41 6.42 14.81 -1.65
CA ASP A 41 5.46 15.68 -2.28
C ASP A 41 5.31 16.98 -1.47
N TYR A 42 5.14 18.09 -2.18
CA TYR A 42 4.84 19.39 -1.60
C TYR A 42 3.46 19.84 -2.07
N ASP A 43 2.53 19.98 -1.14
CA ASP A 43 1.23 20.56 -1.39
C ASP A 43 1.24 22.04 -1.00
N LEU A 44 0.66 22.88 -1.86
CA LEU A 44 0.45 24.29 -1.59
C LEU A 44 -1.04 24.57 -1.33
N THR A 45 -1.29 25.54 -0.47
CA THR A 45 -2.63 26.09 -0.30
C THR A 45 -2.57 27.62 -0.44
N THR A 46 -3.63 28.24 -0.99
CA THR A 46 -3.68 29.66 -1.32
C THR A 46 -5.09 30.22 -1.16
N ASP A 47 -5.22 31.53 -0.99
CA ASP A 47 -6.50 32.21 -1.05
C ASP A 47 -6.94 32.56 -2.49
N ALA A 48 -6.12 32.27 -3.50
CA ALA A 48 -6.49 32.38 -4.90
C ALA A 48 -7.54 31.32 -5.27
N THR A 49 -8.62 31.71 -5.94
CA THR A 49 -9.59 30.78 -6.52
C THR A 49 -9.00 30.02 -7.71
N PRO A 50 -9.58 28.89 -8.14
CA PRO A 50 -9.08 28.14 -9.29
C PRO A 50 -8.95 29.01 -10.56
N LYS A 51 -9.90 29.93 -10.80
CA LYS A 51 -9.85 30.85 -11.95
C LYS A 51 -8.66 31.81 -11.86
N GLU A 52 -8.40 32.36 -10.68
CA GLU A 52 -7.27 33.25 -10.41
C GLU A 52 -5.93 32.48 -10.53
N MET A 53 -5.85 31.26 -9.99
CA MET A 53 -4.67 30.40 -10.15
C MET A 53 -4.35 30.11 -11.62
N LEU A 54 -5.36 29.83 -12.46
CA LEU A 54 -5.16 29.64 -13.91
C LEU A 54 -4.60 30.88 -14.62
N GLN A 55 -4.95 32.09 -14.14
CA GLN A 55 -4.39 33.34 -14.66
C GLN A 55 -2.95 33.53 -14.19
N VAL A 56 -2.65 33.33 -12.91
CA VAL A 56 -1.30 33.44 -12.33
C VAL A 56 -0.34 32.46 -13.02
N PHE A 57 -0.76 31.23 -13.26
CA PHE A 57 0.06 30.19 -13.86
C PHE A 57 -0.12 30.03 -15.37
N SER A 58 -0.59 31.07 -16.08
CA SER A 58 -0.84 31.02 -17.52
C SER A 58 0.40 30.62 -18.38
N ASN A 59 1.60 30.83 -17.89
CA ASN A 59 2.87 30.44 -18.52
C ASN A 59 3.39 29.06 -18.08
N TYR A 60 2.63 28.32 -17.27
CA TYR A 60 2.96 26.99 -16.80
C TYR A 60 2.04 25.95 -17.44
N ARG A 61 2.53 24.70 -17.49
CA ARG A 61 1.62 23.58 -17.81
C ARG A 61 0.78 23.26 -16.58
N VAL A 62 -0.54 23.41 -16.71
CA VAL A 62 -1.51 23.20 -15.62
C VAL A 62 -2.46 22.08 -16.00
N PHE A 63 -2.69 21.16 -15.03
CA PHE A 63 -3.72 20.13 -15.10
C PHE A 63 -4.87 20.50 -14.18
N GLN A 64 -6.11 20.37 -14.68
CA GLN A 64 -7.33 20.82 -14.00
C GLN A 64 -8.15 19.66 -13.40
N THR A 65 -7.56 18.51 -13.21
CA THR A 65 -8.25 17.27 -12.80
C THR A 65 -9.03 17.44 -11.47
N GLY A 66 -8.53 18.29 -10.56
CA GLY A 66 -9.15 18.57 -9.26
C GLY A 66 -9.92 19.90 -9.17
N ILE A 67 -10.15 20.60 -10.28
CA ILE A 67 -10.66 21.99 -10.29
C ILE A 67 -12.00 22.16 -9.58
N GLN A 68 -12.89 21.18 -9.67
CA GLN A 68 -14.18 21.16 -8.98
C GLN A 68 -14.05 21.15 -7.44
N HIS A 69 -12.90 20.71 -6.94
CA HIS A 69 -12.57 20.69 -5.52
C HIS A 69 -11.62 21.83 -5.10
N GLY A 70 -11.39 22.79 -6.01
CA GLY A 70 -10.51 23.93 -5.74
C GLY A 70 -9.03 23.63 -5.95
N THR A 71 -8.65 22.50 -6.54
CA THR A 71 -7.26 22.08 -6.73
C THR A 71 -6.87 22.12 -8.20
N ILE A 72 -5.67 22.66 -8.49
CA ILE A 72 -4.99 22.50 -9.77
C ILE A 72 -3.62 21.87 -9.54
N THR A 73 -3.06 21.21 -10.56
CA THR A 73 -1.69 20.71 -10.52
C THR A 73 -0.85 21.51 -11.51
N VAL A 74 0.20 22.17 -11.00
CA VAL A 74 1.14 22.98 -11.79
C VAL A 74 2.43 22.22 -11.98
N LEU A 75 2.93 22.12 -13.21
CA LEU A 75 4.21 21.49 -13.49
C LEU A 75 5.35 22.54 -13.33
N SER A 76 6.09 22.48 -12.22
CA SER A 76 7.22 23.34 -11.92
C SER A 76 8.52 22.51 -11.96
N ASN A 77 9.48 22.90 -12.80
CA ASN A 77 10.73 22.16 -13.03
C ASN A 77 10.52 20.65 -13.27
N LYS A 78 9.51 20.31 -14.09
CA LYS A 78 9.08 18.93 -14.40
C LYS A 78 8.50 18.14 -13.19
N GLN A 79 8.31 18.79 -12.05
CA GLN A 79 7.67 18.21 -10.88
C GLN A 79 6.22 18.69 -10.81
N PRO A 80 5.23 17.78 -10.62
CA PRO A 80 3.85 18.15 -10.39
C PRO A 80 3.71 18.70 -8.96
N VAL A 81 3.04 19.84 -8.81
CA VAL A 81 2.75 20.48 -7.53
C VAL A 81 1.25 20.74 -7.45
N GLU A 82 0.60 20.19 -6.45
CA GLU A 82 -0.81 20.45 -6.19
C GLU A 82 -0.97 21.76 -5.42
N ILE A 83 -1.86 22.62 -5.93
CA ILE A 83 -2.18 23.90 -5.32
C ILE A 83 -3.70 23.96 -5.11
N THR A 84 -4.12 24.11 -3.87
CA THR A 84 -5.53 24.08 -3.47
C THR A 84 -5.95 25.42 -2.91
N THR A 85 -7.10 25.93 -3.35
CA THR A 85 -7.72 27.13 -2.75
C THR A 85 -8.12 26.85 -1.30
N PHE A 86 -7.95 27.82 -0.38
CA PHE A 86 -8.46 27.69 0.99
C PHE A 86 -9.94 27.34 0.96
N ARG A 87 -10.34 26.38 1.76
CA ARG A 87 -11.72 25.91 1.86
C ARG A 87 -12.22 26.09 3.30
N SER A 88 -13.45 26.52 3.43
CA SER A 88 -14.19 26.47 4.69
C SER A 88 -14.94 25.14 4.82
N GLU A 89 -15.31 24.80 6.04
CA GLU A 89 -16.16 23.64 6.30
C GLU A 89 -17.57 23.88 5.76
N ASN A 90 -18.11 22.86 5.10
CA ASN A 90 -19.51 22.79 4.71
C ASN A 90 -20.20 21.66 5.45
N ILE A 91 -21.54 21.69 5.48
CA ILE A 91 -22.35 20.58 6.01
C ILE A 91 -22.10 19.36 5.15
N TYR A 92 -21.75 18.24 5.78
CA TYR A 92 -21.61 16.94 5.15
C TYR A 92 -22.96 16.20 5.24
N GLU A 93 -23.46 15.70 4.13
CA GLU A 93 -24.77 15.05 4.06
C GLU A 93 -24.68 13.50 4.16
N ASP A 94 -23.51 12.92 3.85
CA ASP A 94 -23.32 11.47 3.71
C ASP A 94 -22.04 10.94 4.37
N HIS A 95 -21.52 11.60 5.41
CA HIS A 95 -20.25 11.26 6.09
C HIS A 95 -19.03 11.23 5.16
N ARG A 96 -19.11 11.84 3.96
CA ARG A 96 -18.06 11.85 2.95
C ARG A 96 -17.97 13.12 2.12
N HIS A 97 -19.11 13.57 1.56
CA HIS A 97 -19.11 14.67 0.60
C HIS A 97 -19.71 15.93 1.29
N PRO A 98 -18.98 17.05 1.27
CA PRO A 98 -19.61 18.32 1.60
C PRO A 98 -20.68 18.62 0.54
N SER A 99 -21.80 19.20 0.95
CA SER A 99 -22.89 19.62 0.04
C SER A 99 -22.47 20.66 -1.00
N GLY A 100 -21.22 21.14 -0.90
CA GLY A 100 -20.56 22.05 -1.84
C GLY A 100 -19.16 22.39 -1.39
N VAL A 101 -18.35 22.97 -2.26
CA VAL A 101 -17.03 23.52 -1.91
C VAL A 101 -17.20 25.02 -1.73
N SER A 102 -17.03 25.51 -0.49
CA SER A 102 -16.96 26.94 -0.19
C SER A 102 -15.50 27.34 -0.03
N PHE A 103 -15.11 28.36 -0.79
CA PHE A 103 -13.77 28.91 -0.70
C PHE A 103 -13.70 29.94 0.44
N SER A 104 -12.60 29.94 1.18
CA SER A 104 -12.30 30.89 2.24
C SER A 104 -11.12 31.79 1.87
N LYS A 105 -10.98 32.89 2.56
CA LYS A 105 -9.79 33.75 2.54
C LYS A 105 -8.91 33.52 3.77
N SER A 106 -9.33 32.63 4.69
CA SER A 106 -8.64 32.35 5.94
C SER A 106 -7.88 31.03 5.87
N ILE A 107 -6.57 31.08 6.07
CA ILE A 107 -5.71 29.90 6.21
C ILE A 107 -6.09 29.09 7.47
N GLU A 108 -6.54 29.74 8.55
CA GLU A 108 -6.99 29.07 9.77
C GLU A 108 -8.20 28.16 9.50
N GLU A 109 -9.17 28.65 8.71
CA GLU A 109 -10.33 27.83 8.30
C GLU A 109 -9.90 26.63 7.44
N ASP A 110 -8.95 26.81 6.51
CA ASP A 110 -8.41 25.68 5.73
C ASP A 110 -7.70 24.65 6.61
N CYS A 111 -6.97 25.11 7.62
CA CYS A 111 -6.33 24.23 8.59
C CYS A 111 -7.34 23.51 9.48
N LYS A 112 -8.40 24.19 9.91
CA LYS A 112 -9.44 23.67 10.81
C LYS A 112 -10.17 22.45 10.23
N ARG A 113 -10.43 22.41 8.92
CA ARG A 113 -11.11 21.28 8.24
C ARG A 113 -10.24 20.05 8.04
N ARG A 114 -8.93 20.12 8.33
CA ARG A 114 -8.01 18.97 8.16
C ARG A 114 -8.28 17.90 9.22
N ASP A 115 -7.66 16.73 9.04
CA ASP A 115 -7.88 15.55 9.88
C ASP A 115 -7.24 15.71 11.28
N PHE A 116 -5.91 15.87 11.30
CA PHE A 116 -5.12 15.84 12.53
C PHE A 116 -4.27 17.10 12.68
N THR A 117 -4.02 17.48 13.94
CA THR A 117 -3.19 18.64 14.29
C THR A 117 -1.83 18.64 13.61
N ILE A 118 -1.18 17.48 13.55
CA ILE A 118 0.13 17.28 12.91
C ILE A 118 0.14 17.49 11.39
N ASN A 119 -1.02 17.50 10.75
CA ASN A 119 -1.19 17.73 9.31
C ASN A 119 -1.76 19.13 9.01
N ALA A 120 -2.01 19.97 10.05
CA ALA A 120 -2.56 21.31 9.92
C ALA A 120 -1.49 22.41 10.08
N LEU A 121 -0.25 22.06 9.90
CA LEU A 121 0.88 22.99 9.91
C LEU A 121 1.04 23.63 8.54
N CYS A 122 1.32 24.93 8.53
CA CYS A 122 1.56 25.71 7.32
C CYS A 122 2.92 26.41 7.41
N TYR A 123 3.56 26.64 6.27
CA TYR A 123 4.83 27.35 6.23
C TYR A 123 4.99 28.15 4.95
N ASN A 124 5.50 29.35 5.07
CA ASN A 124 6.15 30.10 3.99
C ASN A 124 7.39 30.85 4.53
N ASN A 125 8.25 31.34 3.62
CA ASN A 125 9.48 32.02 4.04
C ASN A 125 9.27 33.40 4.67
N SER A 126 8.12 34.06 4.44
CA SER A 126 7.82 35.40 4.97
C SER A 126 7.25 35.38 6.38
N GLU A 127 6.37 34.44 6.68
CA GLU A 127 5.67 34.36 7.98
C GLU A 127 6.24 33.25 8.86
N GLY A 128 7.02 32.32 8.27
CA GLY A 128 7.56 31.18 8.98
C GLY A 128 6.55 30.05 9.19
N LEU A 129 6.71 29.31 10.28
CA LEU A 129 5.86 28.17 10.64
C LEU A 129 4.62 28.67 11.40
N ILE A 130 3.44 28.30 10.92
CA ILE A 130 2.14 28.62 11.48
C ILE A 130 1.50 27.35 12.02
N ASP A 131 1.06 27.39 13.27
CA ASP A 131 0.41 26.30 14.00
C ASP A 131 -0.77 26.82 14.83
N PHE A 132 -1.98 26.69 14.31
CA PHE A 132 -3.19 27.14 14.98
C PHE A 132 -3.73 26.15 16.02
N PHE A 133 -3.37 24.86 15.89
CA PHE A 133 -4.03 23.75 16.61
C PHE A 133 -3.09 22.92 17.48
N GLY A 134 -1.85 23.37 17.68
CA GLY A 134 -0.89 22.69 18.56
C GLY A 134 -0.23 21.46 17.93
N GLY A 135 -0.16 21.41 16.61
CA GLY A 135 0.45 20.29 15.88
C GLY A 135 1.93 20.09 16.18
N ILE A 136 2.68 21.16 16.45
CA ILE A 136 4.10 21.08 16.87
C ILE A 136 4.22 20.33 18.18
N ASN A 137 3.37 20.70 19.17
CA ASN A 137 3.36 20.01 20.46
C ASN A 137 3.01 18.53 20.32
N ASP A 138 2.01 18.21 19.50
CA ASP A 138 1.61 16.82 19.26
C ASP A 138 2.70 16.05 18.51
N LEU A 139 3.45 16.66 17.59
CA LEU A 139 4.62 16.06 16.96
C LEU A 139 5.72 15.73 17.97
N GLN A 140 6.02 16.66 18.89
CA GLN A 140 7.03 16.47 19.94
C GLN A 140 6.66 15.34 20.91
N HIS A 141 5.36 15.22 21.24
CA HIS A 141 4.86 14.19 22.14
C HIS A 141 4.43 12.89 21.42
N LYS A 142 4.59 12.84 20.09
CA LYS A 142 4.22 11.69 19.25
C LYS A 142 2.74 11.31 19.39
N ILE A 143 1.85 12.30 19.25
CA ILE A 143 0.41 12.14 19.40
C ILE A 143 -0.31 12.35 18.08
N ILE A 144 -1.26 11.48 17.76
CA ILE A 144 -2.28 11.67 16.70
C ILE A 144 -3.54 12.21 17.38
N ARG A 145 -3.88 13.45 17.09
CA ARG A 145 -5.05 14.14 17.65
C ARG A 145 -5.89 14.73 16.53
N CYS A 146 -7.21 14.50 16.55
CA CYS A 146 -8.16 15.19 15.70
C CYS A 146 -8.18 16.70 16.01
N ILE A 147 -8.40 17.53 14.99
CA ILE A 147 -8.60 18.95 15.16
C ILE A 147 -10.01 19.21 15.72
N GLY A 148 -10.13 19.92 16.83
CA GLY A 148 -11.41 20.21 17.46
C GLY A 148 -12.05 18.98 18.12
N ASN A 149 -13.35 18.78 17.89
CA ASN A 149 -14.08 17.66 18.47
C ASN A 149 -13.92 16.39 17.62
N PRO A 150 -13.29 15.31 18.14
CA PRO A 150 -13.08 14.07 17.36
C PRO A 150 -14.36 13.44 16.81
N HIS A 151 -15.48 13.52 17.57
CA HIS A 151 -16.76 12.98 17.14
C HIS A 151 -17.29 13.68 15.89
N GLU A 152 -17.21 15.01 15.86
CA GLU A 152 -17.62 15.81 14.71
C GLU A 152 -16.72 15.54 13.50
N ARG A 153 -15.40 15.44 13.72
CA ARG A 153 -14.44 15.17 12.66
C ARG A 153 -14.64 13.80 12.00
N ILE A 154 -14.94 12.78 12.78
CA ILE A 154 -15.22 11.42 12.26
C ILE A 154 -16.59 11.40 11.56
N ASP A 155 -17.58 12.11 12.07
CA ASP A 155 -18.90 12.20 11.47
C ASP A 155 -18.87 12.85 10.07
N GLU A 156 -18.00 13.83 9.86
CA GLU A 156 -17.78 14.48 8.55
C GLU A 156 -17.12 13.54 7.52
N ASP A 157 -16.08 12.82 7.90
CA ASP A 157 -15.41 11.82 7.04
C ASP A 157 -14.92 10.65 7.90
N ALA A 158 -15.67 9.57 7.90
CA ALA A 158 -15.37 8.38 8.67
C ALA A 158 -14.04 7.71 8.27
N LEU A 159 -13.50 7.99 7.07
CA LEU A 159 -12.17 7.50 6.69
C LEU A 159 -11.08 8.00 7.64
N ARG A 160 -11.30 9.10 8.37
CA ARG A 160 -10.38 9.61 9.41
C ARG A 160 -10.07 8.55 10.47
N ILE A 161 -10.97 7.59 10.71
CA ILE A 161 -10.74 6.43 11.56
C ILE A 161 -9.51 5.64 11.07
N LEU A 162 -9.54 5.17 9.85
CA LEU A 162 -8.44 4.37 9.28
C LEU A 162 -7.17 5.21 9.05
N ARG A 163 -7.35 6.49 8.72
CA ARG A 163 -6.22 7.43 8.61
C ARG A 163 -5.50 7.62 9.94
N ALA A 164 -6.23 7.69 11.08
CA ALA A 164 -5.62 7.76 12.40
C ALA A 164 -4.76 6.54 12.69
N LEU A 165 -5.29 5.33 12.43
CA LEU A 165 -4.55 4.07 12.60
C LEU A 165 -3.30 4.03 11.71
N ARG A 166 -3.43 4.43 10.43
CA ARG A 166 -2.30 4.46 9.50
C ARG A 166 -1.22 5.47 9.93
N PHE A 167 -1.59 6.67 10.34
CA PHE A 167 -0.61 7.66 10.82
C PHE A 167 0.04 7.22 12.13
N ALA A 168 -0.74 6.68 13.08
CA ALA A 168 -0.19 6.11 14.30
C ALA A 168 0.84 5.02 13.99
N GLY A 169 0.50 4.10 13.09
CA GLY A 169 1.39 3.03 12.67
C GLY A 169 2.64 3.51 11.93
N ARG A 170 2.46 4.40 10.95
CA ARG A 170 3.55 4.90 10.09
C ARG A 170 4.56 5.76 10.84
N LEU A 171 4.08 6.57 11.79
CA LEU A 171 4.91 7.49 12.56
C LEU A 171 5.36 6.92 13.90
N SER A 172 4.83 5.76 14.32
CA SER A 172 5.00 5.19 15.67
C SER A 172 4.53 6.17 16.75
N PHE A 173 3.34 6.76 16.53
CA PHE A 173 2.70 7.70 17.42
C PHE A 173 1.51 7.05 18.14
N THR A 174 1.14 7.58 19.30
CA THR A 174 -0.05 7.16 20.06
C THR A 174 -1.25 8.00 19.65
N ILE A 175 -2.41 7.37 19.52
CA ILE A 175 -3.66 8.10 19.29
C ILE A 175 -4.14 8.71 20.62
N GLU A 176 -4.50 9.99 20.61
CA GLU A 176 -5.02 10.70 21.79
C GLU A 176 -6.29 10.03 22.28
N GLU A 177 -6.48 9.94 23.60
CA GLU A 177 -7.57 9.21 24.26
C GLU A 177 -8.98 9.58 23.78
N LYS A 178 -9.25 10.89 23.61
CA LYS A 178 -10.57 11.35 23.10
C LYS A 178 -10.77 10.95 21.65
N THR A 179 -9.72 11.01 20.85
CA THR A 179 -9.72 10.57 19.44
C THR A 179 -9.93 9.05 19.36
N ALA A 180 -9.23 8.25 20.17
CA ALA A 180 -9.41 6.80 20.25
C ALA A 180 -10.83 6.43 20.69
N THR A 181 -11.36 7.10 21.72
CA THR A 181 -12.74 6.90 22.18
C THR A 181 -13.76 7.16 21.06
N ALA A 182 -13.57 8.24 20.30
CA ALA A 182 -14.45 8.56 19.18
C ALA A 182 -14.36 7.52 18.07
N ILE A 183 -13.16 7.02 17.76
CA ILE A 183 -12.92 5.94 16.78
C ILE A 183 -13.75 4.70 17.15
N HIS A 184 -13.61 4.19 18.37
CA HIS A 184 -14.37 3.00 18.81
C HIS A 184 -15.89 3.20 18.80
N LYS A 185 -16.36 4.40 19.18
CA LYS A 185 -17.80 4.70 19.24
C LYS A 185 -18.44 4.87 17.87
N GLN A 186 -17.68 5.34 16.89
CA GLN A 186 -18.20 5.70 15.56
C GLN A 186 -17.67 4.79 14.44
N LYS A 187 -17.05 3.66 14.78
CA LYS A 187 -16.50 2.71 13.80
C LYS A 187 -17.51 2.26 12.74
N ASP A 188 -18.79 2.12 13.12
CA ASP A 188 -19.86 1.68 12.21
C ASP A 188 -20.07 2.64 11.03
N LEU A 189 -19.62 3.90 11.15
CA LEU A 189 -19.64 4.86 10.04
C LEU A 189 -18.74 4.44 8.87
N LEU A 190 -17.81 3.51 9.07
CA LEU A 190 -17.00 2.94 7.98
C LEU A 190 -17.85 2.23 6.93
N HIS A 191 -19.06 1.79 7.24
CA HIS A 191 -20.00 1.24 6.25
C HIS A 191 -20.42 2.25 5.15
N TYR A 192 -20.26 3.54 5.38
CA TYR A 192 -20.53 4.60 4.39
C TYR A 192 -19.33 4.91 3.49
N ILE A 193 -18.15 4.32 3.77
CA ILE A 193 -16.93 4.56 3.01
C ILE A 193 -16.79 3.52 1.91
N SER A 194 -16.39 3.96 0.71
CA SER A 194 -16.16 3.03 -0.40
C SER A 194 -14.98 2.08 -0.13
N GLU A 195 -15.10 0.87 -0.61
CA GLU A 195 -14.11 -0.20 -0.41
C GLU A 195 -12.72 0.18 -0.95
N GLU A 196 -12.64 0.96 -2.03
CA GLU A 196 -11.37 1.45 -2.57
C GLU A 196 -10.65 2.41 -1.61
N ARG A 197 -11.42 3.28 -0.89
CA ARG A 197 -10.83 4.17 0.11
C ARG A 197 -10.36 3.38 1.33
N ILE A 198 -11.17 2.41 1.78
CA ILE A 198 -10.81 1.49 2.88
C ILE A 198 -9.54 0.72 2.50
N HIS A 199 -9.50 0.13 1.30
CA HIS A 199 -8.34 -0.61 0.79
C HIS A 199 -7.05 0.20 0.88
N ASN A 200 -7.06 1.43 0.37
CA ASN A 200 -5.86 2.27 0.35
C ASN A 200 -5.32 2.58 1.76
N GLU A 201 -6.19 2.84 2.73
CA GLU A 201 -5.78 3.06 4.11
C GLU A 201 -5.33 1.75 4.77
N TRP A 202 -6.04 0.64 4.50
CA TRP A 202 -5.73 -0.68 5.04
C TRP A 202 -4.37 -1.20 4.57
N VAL A 203 -4.05 -1.10 3.28
CA VAL A 203 -2.71 -1.42 2.75
C VAL A 203 -1.65 -0.60 3.48
N GLY A 204 -1.86 0.71 3.65
CA GLY A 204 -0.94 1.55 4.40
C GLY A 204 -0.80 1.18 5.89
N ILE A 205 -1.84 0.59 6.52
CA ILE A 205 -1.77 0.06 7.89
C ILE A 205 -0.96 -1.25 7.91
N LEU A 206 -1.22 -2.14 6.96
CA LEU A 206 -0.49 -3.41 6.83
C LEU A 206 1.01 -3.21 6.70
N GLU A 207 1.48 -2.12 6.09
CA GLU A 207 2.89 -1.79 5.89
C GLU A 207 3.57 -1.11 7.09
N THR A 208 2.97 -1.15 8.29
CA THR A 208 3.53 -0.50 9.49
C THR A 208 4.10 -1.51 10.48
N ASN A 209 5.09 -1.08 11.26
CA ASN A 209 5.61 -1.88 12.40
C ASN A 209 4.60 -1.98 13.55
N ALA A 210 3.65 -1.06 13.65
CA ALA A 210 2.65 -1.05 14.71
C ALA A 210 1.43 -1.93 14.39
N LEU A 211 1.41 -2.63 13.25
CA LEU A 211 0.29 -3.50 12.89
C LEU A 211 -0.13 -4.45 14.03
N PRO A 212 0.79 -5.13 14.78
CA PRO A 212 0.39 -6.00 15.90
C PRO A 212 -0.42 -5.28 16.98
N SER A 213 0.00 -4.07 17.37
CA SER A 213 -0.72 -3.24 18.35
C SER A 213 -2.07 -2.79 17.81
N ILE A 214 -2.11 -2.34 16.55
CA ILE A 214 -3.36 -1.92 15.88
C ILE A 214 -4.36 -3.08 15.81
N LEU A 215 -3.91 -4.28 15.43
CA LEU A 215 -4.74 -5.48 15.39
C LEU A 215 -5.30 -5.84 16.78
N SER A 216 -4.51 -5.64 17.84
CA SER A 216 -4.93 -5.94 19.21
C SER A 216 -5.87 -4.89 19.79
N GLU A 217 -5.57 -3.60 19.58
CA GLU A 217 -6.29 -2.50 20.20
C GLU A 217 -7.55 -2.08 19.43
N TYR A 218 -7.51 -2.20 18.08
CA TYR A 218 -8.58 -1.76 17.19
C TYR A 218 -9.19 -2.91 16.37
N SER A 219 -9.17 -4.13 16.92
CA SER A 219 -9.78 -5.30 16.26
C SER A 219 -11.25 -5.07 15.90
N ASP A 220 -11.99 -4.40 16.77
CA ASP A 220 -13.41 -4.07 16.59
C ASP A 220 -13.65 -3.08 15.43
N VAL A 221 -12.68 -2.23 15.11
CA VAL A 221 -12.70 -1.35 13.93
C VAL A 221 -12.43 -2.15 12.66
N ILE A 222 -11.43 -3.04 12.70
CA ILE A 222 -11.06 -3.87 11.57
C ILE A 222 -12.19 -4.83 11.18
N GLN A 223 -12.91 -5.36 12.16
CA GLN A 223 -14.05 -6.26 11.95
C GLN A 223 -15.24 -5.59 11.24
N ILE A 224 -15.29 -4.26 11.14
CA ILE A 224 -16.33 -3.57 10.36
C ILE A 224 -16.19 -3.88 8.87
N PHE A 225 -14.95 -3.94 8.33
CA PHE A 225 -14.71 -4.19 6.91
C PHE A 225 -14.12 -5.59 6.61
N ILE A 226 -13.58 -6.28 7.63
CA ILE A 226 -13.20 -7.70 7.55
C ILE A 226 -13.80 -8.46 8.75
N PRO A 227 -15.11 -8.68 8.77
CA PRO A 227 -15.79 -9.34 9.89
C PRO A 227 -15.33 -10.79 10.11
N GLU A 228 -14.72 -11.39 9.12
CA GLU A 228 -14.14 -12.72 9.20
C GLU A 228 -12.91 -12.81 10.12
N LEU A 229 -12.23 -11.67 10.38
CA LEU A 229 -11.12 -11.58 11.32
C LEU A 229 -11.63 -11.51 12.76
N THR A 230 -11.83 -12.65 13.38
CA THR A 230 -12.21 -12.70 14.81
C THR A 230 -11.01 -12.35 15.70
N ASN A 231 -11.29 -11.97 16.97
CA ASN A 231 -10.22 -11.69 17.94
C ASN A 231 -9.29 -12.89 18.15
N SER A 232 -9.81 -14.11 18.11
CA SER A 232 -9.00 -15.33 18.23
C SER A 232 -8.11 -15.55 17.00
N SER A 233 -8.62 -15.32 15.78
CA SER A 233 -7.83 -15.44 14.57
C SER A 233 -6.72 -14.38 14.51
N ILE A 234 -7.02 -13.14 14.90
CA ILE A 234 -6.03 -12.06 15.00
C ILE A 234 -4.93 -12.46 15.97
N GLN A 235 -5.29 -12.86 17.20
CA GLN A 235 -4.31 -13.25 18.23
C GLN A 235 -3.38 -14.38 17.76
N TYR A 236 -3.92 -15.35 17.03
CA TYR A 236 -3.15 -16.47 16.48
C TYR A 236 -2.12 -16.03 15.43
N THR A 237 -2.39 -14.97 14.70
CA THR A 237 -1.52 -14.47 13.62
C THR A 237 -0.46 -13.47 14.07
N LEU A 238 -0.56 -12.88 15.28
CA LEU A 238 0.32 -11.80 15.74
C LEU A 238 1.81 -12.15 15.66
N ASN A 239 2.20 -13.35 16.09
CA ASN A 239 3.59 -13.78 16.04
C ASN A 239 4.12 -13.90 14.60
N ALA A 240 3.28 -14.34 13.66
CA ALA A 240 3.64 -14.41 12.25
C ALA A 240 3.77 -13.00 11.65
N ILE A 241 2.87 -12.07 12.00
CA ILE A 241 2.95 -10.65 11.59
C ILE A 241 4.24 -10.01 12.10
N ILE A 242 4.63 -10.25 13.37
CA ILE A 242 5.88 -9.70 13.93
C ILE A 242 7.12 -10.19 13.16
N ARG A 243 7.12 -11.45 12.69
CA ARG A 243 8.21 -12.01 11.89
C ARG A 243 8.19 -11.61 10.43
N SER A 244 7.05 -11.11 9.93
CA SER A 244 6.88 -10.77 8.52
C SER A 244 7.55 -9.44 8.16
N PRO A 245 7.93 -9.23 6.88
CA PRO A 245 8.34 -7.91 6.40
C PRO A 245 7.17 -6.92 6.38
N LEU A 246 7.49 -5.65 6.12
CA LEU A 246 6.50 -4.59 5.89
C LEU A 246 5.91 -4.68 4.47
N ASP A 247 5.34 -5.84 4.13
CA ASP A 247 4.72 -6.13 2.84
C ASP A 247 3.23 -6.43 3.06
N ALA A 248 2.38 -5.61 2.45
CA ALA A 248 0.94 -5.69 2.64
C ALA A 248 0.36 -7.03 2.16
N ASN A 249 0.86 -7.59 1.05
CA ASN A 249 0.35 -8.84 0.49
C ASN A 249 0.71 -10.04 1.37
N ILE A 250 1.96 -10.09 1.85
CA ILE A 250 2.42 -11.15 2.77
C ILE A 250 1.60 -11.09 4.06
N ARG A 251 1.42 -9.90 4.64
CA ARG A 251 0.67 -9.71 5.89
C ARG A 251 -0.81 -10.02 5.72
N MET A 252 -1.40 -9.64 4.59
CA MET A 252 -2.77 -10.03 4.27
C MET A 252 -2.91 -11.55 4.09
N ALA A 253 -1.95 -12.20 3.45
CA ALA A 253 -1.92 -13.67 3.34
C ALA A 253 -1.82 -14.35 4.72
N ILE A 254 -1.05 -13.78 5.66
CA ILE A 254 -0.97 -14.28 7.04
C ILE A 254 -2.31 -14.15 7.75
N LEU A 255 -2.98 -13.02 7.63
CA LEU A 255 -4.28 -12.78 8.26
C LEU A 255 -5.37 -13.70 7.72
N LEU A 256 -5.34 -14.01 6.42
CA LEU A 256 -6.38 -14.82 5.76
C LEU A 256 -6.07 -16.31 5.67
N LYS A 257 -4.89 -16.79 6.13
CA LYS A 257 -4.43 -18.17 5.84
C LYS A 257 -5.38 -19.28 6.32
N ASP A 258 -6.09 -19.04 7.41
CA ASP A 258 -7.03 -20.01 8.01
C ASP A 258 -8.50 -19.55 7.87
N ILE A 259 -8.75 -18.50 7.09
CA ILE A 259 -10.10 -17.97 6.86
C ILE A 259 -10.63 -18.53 5.54
N PRO A 260 -11.81 -19.18 5.56
CA PRO A 260 -12.46 -19.60 4.34
C PRO A 260 -12.84 -18.37 3.48
N ASN A 261 -12.95 -18.57 2.18
CA ASN A 261 -13.38 -17.54 1.22
C ASN A 261 -12.45 -16.30 1.15
N GLY A 262 -11.14 -16.50 1.34
CA GLY A 262 -10.18 -15.40 1.25
C GLY A 262 -10.25 -14.64 -0.09
N LYS A 263 -10.62 -15.31 -1.19
CA LYS A 263 -10.78 -14.66 -2.50
C LYS A 263 -11.92 -13.64 -2.49
N GLU A 264 -13.09 -13.99 -1.95
CA GLU A 264 -14.25 -13.12 -1.87
C GLU A 264 -13.97 -11.89 -1.00
N ILE A 265 -13.18 -12.06 0.08
CA ILE A 265 -12.73 -10.95 0.93
C ILE A 265 -11.84 -9.99 0.13
N LEU A 266 -10.87 -10.51 -0.64
CA LEU A 266 -9.97 -9.70 -1.46
C LEU A 266 -10.72 -8.96 -2.58
N GLU A 267 -11.70 -9.61 -3.23
CA GLU A 267 -12.55 -8.99 -4.25
C GLU A 267 -13.42 -7.87 -3.66
N ARG A 268 -14.04 -8.11 -2.49
CA ARG A 268 -14.81 -7.11 -1.74
C ARG A 268 -13.94 -5.90 -1.40
N LEU A 269 -12.75 -6.11 -0.89
CA LEU A 269 -11.80 -5.05 -0.55
C LEU A 269 -11.03 -4.49 -1.75
N LYS A 270 -11.42 -4.83 -2.99
CA LYS A 270 -10.86 -4.25 -4.22
C LYS A 270 -9.35 -4.47 -4.44
N TYR A 271 -8.81 -5.59 -3.94
CA TYR A 271 -7.45 -5.99 -4.29
C TYR A 271 -7.33 -6.25 -5.80
N SER A 272 -6.27 -5.79 -6.42
CA SER A 272 -5.98 -6.03 -7.84
C SER A 272 -5.74 -7.52 -8.12
N GLY A 273 -5.91 -7.96 -9.37
CA GLY A 273 -5.65 -9.35 -9.74
C GLY A 273 -4.21 -9.82 -9.45
N ALA A 274 -3.24 -8.89 -9.54
CA ALA A 274 -1.84 -9.18 -9.20
C ALA A 274 -1.66 -9.42 -7.69
N GLU A 275 -2.20 -8.57 -6.84
CA GLU A 275 -2.18 -8.73 -5.38
C GLU A 275 -2.90 -10.01 -4.95
N GLN A 276 -4.11 -10.26 -5.49
CA GLN A 276 -4.85 -11.50 -5.22
C GLN A 276 -4.03 -12.75 -5.58
N THR A 277 -3.33 -12.73 -6.72
CA THR A 277 -2.46 -13.84 -7.14
C THR A 277 -1.37 -14.11 -6.11
N VAL A 278 -0.71 -13.07 -5.60
CA VAL A 278 0.33 -13.21 -4.57
C VAL A 278 -0.26 -13.78 -3.28
N ILE A 279 -1.32 -13.16 -2.76
CA ILE A 279 -1.94 -13.52 -1.48
C ILE A 279 -2.46 -14.96 -1.53
N LEU A 280 -3.26 -15.30 -2.54
CA LEU A 280 -3.88 -16.62 -2.67
C LEU A 280 -2.86 -17.73 -2.95
N SER A 281 -1.77 -17.43 -3.68
CA SER A 281 -0.69 -18.40 -3.88
C SER A 281 0.05 -18.70 -2.57
N CYS A 282 0.32 -17.69 -1.75
CA CYS A 282 0.88 -17.88 -0.41
C CYS A 282 -0.03 -18.78 0.45
N ILE A 283 -1.32 -18.46 0.52
CA ILE A 283 -2.31 -19.22 1.30
C ILE A 283 -2.40 -20.67 0.82
N LYS A 284 -2.53 -20.89 -0.50
CA LYS A 284 -2.64 -22.20 -1.12
C LYS A 284 -1.48 -23.12 -0.75
N HIS A 285 -0.30 -22.58 -0.61
CA HIS A 285 0.92 -23.34 -0.33
C HIS A 285 1.42 -23.20 1.13
N SER A 286 0.58 -22.70 2.04
CA SER A 286 0.95 -22.44 3.44
C SER A 286 1.44 -23.68 4.21
N THR A 287 0.93 -24.88 3.89
CA THR A 287 1.29 -26.13 4.54
C THR A 287 2.28 -26.98 3.74
N LYS A 288 2.78 -26.50 2.59
CA LYS A 288 3.68 -27.27 1.75
C LYS A 288 5.00 -27.52 2.47
N SER A 289 5.31 -28.79 2.72
CA SER A 289 6.62 -29.21 3.21
C SER A 289 7.56 -29.40 2.00
N LEU A 290 8.77 -28.86 2.13
CA LEU A 290 9.86 -28.98 1.17
C LEU A 290 11.10 -29.38 1.93
N THR A 291 11.73 -30.51 1.56
CA THR A 291 12.87 -31.09 2.28
C THR A 291 14.10 -31.28 1.41
N SER A 292 13.96 -31.21 0.09
CA SER A 292 15.04 -31.45 -0.87
C SER A 292 15.03 -30.42 -2.02
N LYS A 293 16.17 -30.36 -2.73
CA LYS A 293 16.32 -29.53 -3.93
C LYS A 293 15.37 -29.98 -5.05
N ILE A 294 15.16 -31.29 -5.19
CA ILE A 294 14.23 -31.85 -6.20
C ILE A 294 12.80 -31.40 -5.89
N GLU A 295 12.34 -31.55 -4.65
CA GLU A 295 11.02 -31.07 -4.24
C GLU A 295 10.85 -29.56 -4.44
N LEU A 296 11.92 -28.78 -4.19
CA LEU A 296 11.90 -27.34 -4.46
C LEU A 296 11.75 -27.08 -5.96
N LYS A 297 12.48 -27.76 -6.85
CA LYS A 297 12.33 -27.62 -8.32
C LYS A 297 10.91 -27.96 -8.79
N GLN A 298 10.36 -29.09 -8.31
CA GLN A 298 8.97 -29.50 -8.59
C GLN A 298 7.95 -28.48 -8.08
N PHE A 299 8.21 -27.85 -6.95
CA PHE A 299 7.39 -26.80 -6.42
C PHE A 299 7.49 -25.51 -7.25
N LEU A 300 8.72 -25.08 -7.58
CA LEU A 300 8.98 -23.90 -8.42
C LEU A 300 8.33 -24.00 -9.79
N SER A 301 8.22 -25.23 -10.36
CA SER A 301 7.55 -25.46 -11.64
C SER A 301 6.05 -25.13 -11.64
N LYS A 302 5.43 -25.07 -10.46
CA LYS A 302 3.99 -24.83 -10.25
C LYS A 302 3.71 -23.50 -9.54
N LEU A 303 4.75 -22.86 -8.99
CA LEU A 303 4.63 -21.60 -8.28
C LEU A 303 4.45 -20.47 -9.29
N ASN A 304 3.38 -19.69 -9.13
CA ASN A 304 3.02 -18.58 -10.01
C ASN A 304 3.37 -17.19 -9.45
N ILE A 305 4.19 -17.15 -8.40
CA ILE A 305 4.72 -15.94 -7.77
C ILE A 305 6.24 -16.07 -7.58
N PRO A 306 6.98 -14.96 -7.36
CA PRO A 306 8.40 -15.03 -7.01
C PRO A 306 8.65 -15.88 -5.77
N PHE A 307 9.68 -16.72 -5.82
CA PHE A 307 10.02 -17.61 -4.71
C PHE A 307 10.34 -16.87 -3.43
N ASP A 308 11.00 -15.70 -3.51
CA ASP A 308 11.38 -14.90 -2.36
C ASP A 308 10.16 -14.44 -1.55
N ILE A 309 9.05 -14.10 -2.23
CA ILE A 309 7.78 -13.75 -1.57
C ILE A 309 7.24 -14.96 -0.82
N TYR A 310 7.14 -16.12 -1.48
CA TYR A 310 6.67 -17.35 -0.86
C TYR A 310 7.57 -17.79 0.31
N HIS A 311 8.87 -17.76 0.10
CA HIS A 311 9.87 -18.11 1.11
C HIS A 311 9.77 -17.26 2.37
N THR A 312 9.62 -15.94 2.18
CA THR A 312 9.46 -14.98 3.28
C THR A 312 8.14 -15.20 4.04
N TYR A 313 7.04 -15.44 3.30
CA TYR A 313 5.75 -15.79 3.90
C TYR A 313 5.85 -17.08 4.74
N ARG A 314 6.44 -18.14 4.16
CA ARG A 314 6.61 -19.44 4.86
C ARG A 314 7.40 -19.30 6.15
N TYR A 315 8.50 -18.56 6.12
CA TYR A 315 9.29 -18.28 7.32
C TYR A 315 8.49 -17.50 8.39
N ALA A 316 7.61 -16.60 7.97
CA ALA A 316 6.80 -15.85 8.93
C ALA A 316 5.77 -16.73 9.64
N ILE A 317 5.11 -17.66 8.95
CA ILE A 317 4.04 -18.50 9.52
C ILE A 317 4.51 -19.78 10.19
N ASP A 318 5.73 -20.27 9.87
CA ASP A 318 6.25 -21.57 10.30
C ASP A 318 7.70 -21.43 10.75
N THR A 319 7.95 -21.56 12.05
CA THR A 319 9.30 -21.46 12.64
C THR A 319 10.18 -22.66 12.31
N ASP A 320 9.57 -23.79 11.98
CA ASP A 320 10.27 -25.05 11.64
C ASP A 320 10.57 -25.16 10.14
N TYR A 321 10.10 -24.18 9.35
CA TYR A 321 10.41 -24.11 7.93
C TYR A 321 11.91 -24.04 7.69
N PRO A 322 12.50 -24.95 6.88
CA PRO A 322 13.97 -25.07 6.70
C PRO A 322 14.52 -23.92 5.82
N ARG A 323 14.39 -22.71 6.32
CA ARG A 323 14.66 -21.45 5.65
C ARG A 323 16.01 -21.41 4.93
N TYR A 324 17.08 -21.76 5.64
CA TYR A 324 18.43 -21.64 5.10
C TYR A 324 18.69 -22.67 4.01
N ASN A 325 18.21 -23.91 4.18
CA ASN A 325 18.37 -24.96 3.19
C ASN A 325 17.59 -24.65 1.91
N MET A 326 16.37 -24.16 2.04
CA MET A 326 15.53 -23.79 0.88
C MET A 326 16.13 -22.64 0.09
N LEU A 327 16.68 -21.63 0.79
CA LEU A 327 17.35 -20.50 0.13
C LEU A 327 18.65 -20.94 -0.55
N ALA A 328 19.44 -21.80 0.10
CA ALA A 328 20.66 -22.39 -0.50
C ALA A 328 20.33 -23.18 -1.77
N TYR A 329 19.36 -24.09 -1.72
CA TYR A 329 18.91 -24.84 -2.87
C TYR A 329 18.41 -23.93 -4.01
N TYR A 330 17.67 -22.87 -3.67
CA TYR A 330 17.19 -21.91 -4.67
C TYR A 330 18.36 -21.21 -5.37
N HIS A 331 19.38 -20.76 -4.63
CA HIS A 331 20.57 -20.13 -5.21
C HIS A 331 21.36 -21.14 -6.07
N GLU A 332 21.57 -22.36 -5.59
CA GLU A 332 22.23 -23.40 -6.39
C GLU A 332 21.51 -23.64 -7.72
N ILE A 333 20.16 -23.71 -7.72
CA ILE A 333 19.35 -23.89 -8.92
C ILE A 333 19.53 -22.71 -9.88
N GLN A 334 19.55 -21.46 -9.36
CA GLN A 334 19.72 -20.28 -10.20
C GLN A 334 21.14 -20.18 -10.76
N ASP A 335 22.16 -20.37 -9.93
CA ASP A 335 23.58 -20.24 -10.30
C ASP A 335 23.99 -21.31 -11.33
N ALA A 336 23.50 -22.52 -11.16
CA ALA A 336 23.73 -23.62 -12.11
C ALA A 336 22.77 -23.57 -13.30
N SER A 337 21.83 -22.64 -13.36
CA SER A 337 20.76 -22.55 -14.38
C SER A 337 20.01 -23.87 -14.55
N GLU A 338 19.79 -24.60 -13.44
CA GLU A 338 19.09 -25.88 -13.48
C GLU A 338 17.65 -25.74 -13.99
N PRO A 339 17.20 -26.64 -14.89
CA PRO A 339 15.86 -26.55 -15.43
C PRO A 339 14.79 -26.96 -14.41
N TYR A 340 13.69 -26.18 -14.36
CA TYR A 340 12.50 -26.47 -13.56
C TYR A 340 11.20 -25.93 -14.18
N LEU A 341 11.26 -25.29 -15.35
CA LEU A 341 10.09 -24.82 -16.10
C LEU A 341 10.09 -25.42 -17.49
N LEU A 342 8.92 -25.58 -18.10
CA LEU A 342 8.79 -26.10 -19.49
C LEU A 342 9.65 -25.30 -20.48
N LYS A 343 9.78 -23.99 -20.31
CA LYS A 343 10.62 -23.13 -21.15
C LYS A 343 12.13 -23.35 -20.98
N HIS A 344 12.55 -24.12 -19.97
CA HIS A 344 13.94 -24.48 -19.72
C HIS A 344 14.33 -25.80 -20.40
N LEU A 345 13.36 -26.53 -20.96
CA LEU A 345 13.63 -27.78 -21.69
C LEU A 345 14.38 -27.49 -22.99
N ALA A 346 15.26 -28.41 -23.38
CA ALA A 346 15.96 -28.39 -24.66
C ALA A 346 15.05 -28.70 -25.87
N ILE A 347 13.80 -29.07 -25.63
CA ILE A 347 12.75 -29.33 -26.63
C ILE A 347 11.49 -28.51 -26.30
N ASP A 348 10.70 -28.25 -27.32
CA ASP A 348 9.44 -27.49 -27.19
C ASP A 348 8.26 -28.29 -27.83
N GLY A 349 7.06 -27.69 -27.80
CA GLY A 349 5.86 -28.26 -28.38
C GLY A 349 5.96 -28.50 -29.90
N ASN A 350 6.75 -27.70 -30.64
CA ASN A 350 6.94 -27.86 -32.06
C ASN A 350 7.82 -29.09 -32.35
N THR A 351 8.84 -29.31 -31.53
CA THR A 351 9.69 -30.52 -31.59
C THR A 351 8.84 -31.76 -31.39
N ILE A 352 7.98 -31.78 -30.38
CA ILE A 352 7.08 -32.92 -30.10
C ILE A 352 6.08 -33.15 -31.25
N LYS A 353 5.52 -32.07 -31.79
CA LYS A 353 4.65 -32.14 -32.97
C LYS A 353 5.38 -32.71 -34.19
N GLY A 354 6.65 -32.36 -34.40
CA GLY A 354 7.50 -32.81 -35.50
C GLY A 354 7.76 -34.31 -35.47
N ILE A 355 7.68 -34.96 -34.30
CA ILE A 355 7.83 -36.45 -34.15
C ILE A 355 6.49 -37.17 -34.12
N GLY A 356 5.36 -36.50 -34.37
CA GLY A 356 4.08 -37.15 -34.68
C GLY A 356 2.96 -37.01 -33.67
N TYR A 357 3.20 -36.37 -32.48
CA TYR A 357 2.18 -36.19 -31.42
C TYR A 357 1.32 -34.95 -31.63
N GLN A 358 0.11 -34.97 -31.10
CA GLN A 358 -0.86 -33.86 -31.28
C GLN A 358 -1.68 -33.58 -30.01
N GLY A 359 -2.22 -32.36 -29.96
CA GLY A 359 -3.19 -31.95 -28.92
C GLY A 359 -2.64 -32.06 -27.50
N LYS A 360 -3.40 -32.71 -26.60
CA LYS A 360 -3.06 -32.85 -25.18
C LYS A 360 -1.82 -33.74 -24.93
N GLU A 361 -1.48 -34.66 -25.86
CA GLU A 361 -0.31 -35.52 -25.73
C GLU A 361 0.98 -34.68 -25.65
N ILE A 362 1.09 -33.62 -26.44
CA ILE A 362 2.25 -32.72 -26.42
C ILE A 362 2.51 -32.17 -25.00
N ALA A 363 1.46 -31.72 -24.33
CA ALA A 363 1.59 -31.19 -22.97
C ALA A 363 2.01 -32.27 -21.97
N ASN A 364 1.43 -33.46 -22.06
CA ASN A 364 1.77 -34.60 -21.20
C ASN A 364 3.23 -35.02 -21.36
N ILE A 365 3.69 -35.12 -22.60
CA ILE A 365 5.09 -35.47 -22.91
C ILE A 365 6.06 -34.41 -22.39
N LEU A 366 5.76 -33.10 -22.61
CA LEU A 366 6.62 -32.05 -22.10
C LEU A 366 6.68 -32.05 -20.56
N HIS A 367 5.58 -32.37 -19.87
CA HIS A 367 5.61 -32.51 -18.42
C HIS A 367 6.40 -33.75 -17.96
N ALA A 368 6.32 -34.86 -18.67
CA ALA A 368 7.15 -36.04 -18.38
C ALA A 368 8.64 -35.75 -18.59
N CYS A 369 9.00 -35.06 -19.68
CA CYS A 369 10.36 -34.61 -19.92
C CYS A 369 10.83 -33.63 -18.83
N LEU A 370 9.97 -32.73 -18.37
CA LEU A 370 10.32 -31.81 -17.28
C LEU A 370 10.59 -32.58 -15.98
N ASP A 371 9.78 -33.56 -15.65
CA ASP A 371 9.97 -34.34 -14.43
C ASP A 371 11.32 -35.11 -14.48
N GLU A 372 11.66 -35.72 -15.61
CA GLU A 372 12.97 -36.34 -15.84
C GLU A 372 14.11 -35.37 -15.64
N VAL A 373 14.04 -34.20 -16.27
CA VAL A 373 15.09 -33.17 -16.20
C VAL A 373 15.19 -32.51 -14.84
N ILE A 374 14.12 -32.48 -14.06
CA ILE A 374 14.16 -32.03 -12.66
C ILE A 374 15.03 -32.98 -11.83
N HIS A 375 14.93 -34.31 -12.04
CA HIS A 375 15.70 -35.33 -11.33
C HIS A 375 17.12 -35.44 -11.88
N HIS A 376 17.25 -35.35 -13.20
CA HIS A 376 18.48 -35.59 -13.98
C HIS A 376 18.75 -34.40 -14.91
N PRO A 377 19.28 -33.25 -14.40
CA PRO A 377 19.51 -32.06 -15.22
C PRO A 377 20.42 -32.27 -16.42
N GLU A 378 21.33 -33.24 -16.32
CA GLU A 378 22.22 -33.65 -17.38
C GLU A 378 21.50 -34.24 -18.61
N ASN A 379 20.27 -34.74 -18.44
CA ASN A 379 19.42 -35.26 -19.50
C ASN A 379 18.69 -34.16 -20.29
N ASN A 380 18.89 -32.87 -19.98
CA ASN A 380 18.27 -31.77 -20.71
C ASN A 380 19.00 -31.53 -22.06
N ASP A 381 18.99 -32.52 -22.90
CA ASP A 381 19.50 -32.51 -24.28
C ASP A 381 18.40 -32.97 -25.24
N ALA A 382 18.27 -32.27 -26.37
CA ALA A 382 17.18 -32.54 -27.30
C ALA A 382 17.18 -34.01 -27.84
N LYS A 383 18.37 -34.57 -28.08
CA LYS A 383 18.49 -35.96 -28.58
C LYS A 383 18.11 -36.97 -27.50
N ILE A 384 18.60 -36.76 -26.26
CA ILE A 384 18.29 -37.64 -25.12
C ILE A 384 16.78 -37.66 -24.87
N LEU A 385 16.14 -36.48 -24.83
CA LEU A 385 14.71 -36.36 -24.57
C LEU A 385 13.86 -36.98 -25.70
N ILE A 386 14.24 -36.81 -26.96
CA ILE A 386 13.55 -37.43 -28.09
C ILE A 386 13.69 -38.96 -28.05
N ASP A 387 14.89 -39.46 -27.73
CA ASP A 387 15.10 -40.91 -27.60
C ASP A 387 14.32 -41.53 -26.43
N MET A 388 14.19 -40.81 -25.33
CA MET A 388 13.35 -41.18 -24.18
C MET A 388 11.87 -41.30 -24.59
N ILE A 389 11.33 -40.28 -25.28
CA ILE A 389 9.94 -40.27 -25.75
C ILE A 389 9.64 -41.48 -26.61
N LYS A 390 10.53 -41.82 -27.59
CA LYS A 390 10.37 -42.94 -28.50
C LYS A 390 10.46 -44.36 -27.87
N ARG A 391 11.03 -44.46 -26.66
CA ARG A 391 11.11 -45.72 -25.90
C ARG A 391 9.88 -45.99 -25.03
N THR A 392 9.08 -44.93 -24.79
CA THR A 392 7.91 -45.03 -23.93
C THR A 392 6.63 -45.39 -24.69
N ASP A 393 6.68 -45.36 -26.04
CA ASP A 393 5.69 -45.89 -26.96
C ASP A 393 6.02 -47.37 -27.30
#